data_e5bdfbd88e707409ca626032b885b07f
#
_entry.id   e5bdfbd88e707409ca626032b885b07f
#
_cell.length_a   1.000
_cell.length_b   1.000
_cell.length_c   1.000
_cell.angle_alpha   90.00
_cell.angle_beta   90.00
_cell.angle_gamma   90.00
#
_symmetry.space_group_name_H-M   'P 1'
#
loop_
_entity.id
_entity.type
_entity.pdbx_description
1 polymer ?
#
loop_
_entity_poly.entity_id
_entity_poly.type
_entity_poly.pdbx_seq_one_letter_code
_entity_poly.pdbx_strand_id
1 'polypeptide(L)'
;MMQEINRMAISARDLKVVSALQCNGRMTMQALADKVGISVYAATESYRRLTESNIMTIVPVANPLSLANYCQILVGLRVNGHRDEALAALKSLPQVTYVVCALGDADIIAEAVVYSAEGMDRFLKHELRSLPGLTRIQVFSCGRLVLDDHNVSVVNRLLAAQGEHGFMTKREASVGTDIPVHRLDARFVHTFNQLQKDGRASYAALGE
;
A
#
# COMPACT_ATOMS: atom_id res chain seq x y z
N MET A 1 -17.69 -5.50 14.08
CA MET A 1 -16.45 -5.33 13.29
C MET A 1 -15.17 -5.49 14.09
N MET A 2 -15.05 -5.07 15.36
CA MET A 2 -13.86 -5.35 16.20
C MET A 2 -13.80 -6.77 16.80
N GLN A 3 -14.89 -7.53 16.79
CA GLN A 3 -14.95 -8.90 17.37
C GLN A 3 -14.60 -10.03 16.39
N GLU A 4 -14.53 -9.78 15.08
CA GLU A 4 -14.16 -10.80 14.08
C GLU A 4 -12.65 -10.92 13.84
N ILE A 5 -11.86 -9.91 14.21
CA ILE A 5 -10.39 -9.93 14.06
C ILE A 5 -9.73 -10.93 15.01
N ASN A 6 -10.44 -11.43 16.03
CA ASN A 6 -9.89 -12.35 17.04
C ASN A 6 -9.97 -13.83 16.62
N ARG A 7 -10.32 -14.17 15.38
CA ARG A 7 -10.58 -15.57 14.98
C ARG A 7 -9.44 -16.30 14.29
N MET A 8 -8.34 -15.63 13.90
CA MET A 8 -7.14 -16.34 13.41
C MET A 8 -5.91 -15.87 14.19
N ALA A 9 -5.51 -16.64 15.20
CA ALA A 9 -4.22 -16.46 15.83
C ALA A 9 -3.14 -16.70 14.76
N ILE A 10 -2.50 -15.63 14.28
CA ILE A 10 -1.37 -15.72 13.35
C ILE A 10 -0.20 -16.31 14.14
N SER A 11 0.30 -17.45 13.68
CA SER A 11 1.42 -18.13 14.37
C SER A 11 2.74 -17.37 14.18
N ALA A 12 3.71 -17.59 15.09
CA ALA A 12 5.07 -17.06 14.93
C ALA A 12 5.68 -17.47 13.58
N ARG A 13 5.42 -18.69 13.13
CA ARG A 13 5.85 -19.17 11.81
C ARG A 13 5.28 -18.31 10.68
N ASP A 14 3.99 -17.99 10.72
CA ASP A 14 3.35 -17.19 9.69
C ASP A 14 3.89 -15.75 9.68
N LEU A 15 4.08 -15.16 10.85
CA LEU A 15 4.70 -13.83 10.97
C LEU A 15 6.13 -13.83 10.44
N LYS A 16 6.93 -14.89 10.65
CA LYS A 16 8.25 -15.04 10.05
C LYS A 16 8.18 -15.14 8.52
N VAL A 17 7.20 -15.88 7.97
CA VAL A 17 6.94 -15.94 6.53
C VAL A 17 6.60 -14.55 5.97
N VAL A 18 5.70 -13.80 6.61
CA VAL A 18 5.39 -12.41 6.22
C VAL A 18 6.65 -11.55 6.25
N SER A 19 7.41 -11.58 7.35
CA SER A 19 8.64 -10.80 7.50
C SER A 19 9.71 -11.13 6.44
N ALA A 20 9.85 -12.40 6.07
CA ALA A 20 10.76 -12.83 5.01
C ALA A 20 10.32 -12.30 3.64
N LEU A 21 9.01 -12.37 3.34
CA LEU A 21 8.43 -11.86 2.09
C LEU A 21 8.43 -10.34 2.01
N GLN A 22 8.42 -9.61 3.13
CA GLN A 22 8.66 -8.16 3.15
C GLN A 22 10.08 -7.81 2.69
N CYS A 23 11.07 -8.69 2.90
CA CYS A 23 12.42 -8.50 2.35
C CYS A 23 12.46 -8.70 0.83
N ASN A 24 11.78 -9.73 0.33
CA ASN A 24 11.69 -10.05 -1.09
C ASN A 24 10.40 -10.85 -1.37
N GLY A 25 9.36 -10.17 -1.85
CA GLY A 25 8.06 -10.78 -2.15
C GLY A 25 8.10 -11.85 -3.25
N ARG A 26 9.16 -11.88 -4.07
CA ARG A 26 9.32 -12.83 -5.19
C ARG A 26 10.31 -13.97 -4.92
N MET A 27 10.78 -14.14 -3.67
CA MET A 27 11.66 -15.29 -3.37
C MET A 27 10.97 -16.62 -3.63
N THR A 28 11.74 -17.64 -4.05
CA THR A 28 11.20 -18.99 -4.25
C THR A 28 10.72 -19.60 -2.93
N MET A 29 9.85 -20.61 -2.99
CA MET A 29 9.40 -21.32 -1.78
C MET A 29 10.57 -22.03 -1.07
N GLN A 30 11.57 -22.49 -1.80
CA GLN A 30 12.79 -23.04 -1.23
C GLN A 30 13.55 -21.96 -0.44
N ALA A 31 13.83 -20.81 -1.06
CA ALA A 31 14.54 -19.72 -0.39
C ALA A 31 13.77 -19.17 0.83
N LEU A 32 12.43 -19.15 0.77
CA LEU A 32 11.57 -18.79 1.90
C LEU A 32 11.69 -19.81 3.04
N ALA A 33 11.64 -21.10 2.72
CA ALA A 33 11.80 -22.20 3.67
C ALA A 33 13.15 -22.14 4.38
N ASP A 34 14.23 -21.97 3.61
CA ASP A 34 15.59 -21.88 4.13
C ASP A 34 15.75 -20.64 5.04
N LYS A 35 15.21 -19.49 4.61
CA LYS A 35 15.29 -18.23 5.39
C LYS A 35 14.52 -18.29 6.71
N VAL A 36 13.37 -18.96 6.73
CA VAL A 36 12.52 -19.08 7.92
C VAL A 36 12.93 -20.25 8.80
N GLY A 37 13.69 -21.23 8.26
CA GLY A 37 14.12 -22.43 8.97
C GLY A 37 13.00 -23.47 9.08
N ILE A 38 12.20 -23.66 8.01
CA ILE A 38 11.07 -24.61 7.94
C ILE A 38 11.15 -25.44 6.67
N SER A 39 10.32 -26.49 6.56
CA SER A 39 10.25 -27.25 5.31
C SER A 39 9.56 -26.45 4.20
N VAL A 40 9.87 -26.78 2.93
CA VAL A 40 9.22 -26.16 1.74
C VAL A 40 7.70 -26.35 1.78
N TYR A 41 7.26 -27.53 2.22
CA TYR A 41 5.83 -27.81 2.39
C TYR A 41 5.19 -26.84 3.40
N ALA A 42 5.83 -26.66 4.57
CA ALA A 42 5.33 -25.74 5.60
C ALA A 42 5.35 -24.26 5.13
N ALA A 43 6.36 -23.84 4.35
CA ALA A 43 6.44 -22.52 3.75
C ALA A 43 5.30 -22.29 2.75
N THR A 44 5.06 -23.27 1.87
CA THR A 44 3.98 -23.24 0.88
C THR A 44 2.60 -23.17 1.54
N GLU A 45 2.36 -23.98 2.56
CA GLU A 45 1.10 -23.97 3.31
C GLU A 45 0.86 -22.66 4.05
N SER A 46 1.88 -22.11 4.71
CA SER A 46 1.77 -20.81 5.35
C SER A 46 1.48 -19.69 4.34
N TYR A 47 2.19 -19.68 3.21
CA TYR A 47 1.97 -18.73 2.12
C TYR A 47 0.53 -18.82 1.60
N ARG A 48 0.06 -20.01 1.22
CA ARG A 48 -1.29 -20.26 0.71
C ARG A 48 -2.35 -19.76 1.69
N ARG A 49 -2.26 -20.17 2.96
CA ARG A 49 -3.21 -19.76 4.00
C ARG A 49 -3.25 -18.25 4.19
N LEU A 50 -2.10 -17.58 4.24
CA LEU A 50 -2.00 -16.12 4.42
C LEU A 50 -2.61 -15.36 3.25
N THR A 51 -2.45 -15.86 2.03
CA THR A 51 -3.02 -15.23 0.82
C THR A 51 -4.51 -15.51 0.66
N GLU A 52 -4.96 -16.75 0.84
CA GLU A 52 -6.36 -17.13 0.74
C GLU A 52 -7.25 -16.47 1.82
N SER A 53 -6.67 -16.23 3.00
CA SER A 53 -7.38 -15.52 4.09
C SER A 53 -7.30 -14.00 3.98
N ASN A 54 -6.72 -13.44 2.93
CA ASN A 54 -6.50 -12.00 2.71
C ASN A 54 -5.70 -11.31 3.85
N ILE A 55 -4.88 -12.07 4.60
CA ILE A 55 -3.98 -11.52 5.62
C ILE A 55 -2.76 -10.88 4.95
N MET A 56 -2.34 -11.42 3.80
CA MET A 56 -1.17 -10.96 3.06
C MET A 56 -1.46 -10.88 1.57
N THR A 57 -1.01 -9.80 0.95
CA THR A 57 -0.98 -9.64 -0.51
C THR A 57 0.39 -9.17 -0.94
N ILE A 58 0.92 -9.67 -2.05
CA ILE A 58 2.17 -9.19 -2.64
C ILE A 58 1.81 -8.30 -3.81
N VAL A 59 2.21 -7.04 -3.73
CA VAL A 59 1.97 -6.03 -4.77
C VAL A 59 3.25 -5.26 -5.06
N PRO A 60 3.45 -4.75 -6.29
CA PRO A 60 4.54 -3.84 -6.58
C PRO A 60 4.29 -2.49 -5.91
N VAL A 61 5.34 -1.89 -5.41
CA VAL A 61 5.32 -0.52 -4.91
C VAL A 61 6.29 0.29 -5.75
N ALA A 62 5.78 1.29 -6.47
CA ALA A 62 6.61 2.23 -7.19
C ALA A 62 7.17 3.28 -6.22
N ASN A 63 8.43 3.67 -6.42
CA ASN A 63 8.96 4.82 -5.70
C ASN A 63 8.38 6.11 -6.33
N PRO A 64 7.53 6.86 -5.63
CA PRO A 64 6.88 8.03 -6.19
C PRO A 64 7.89 9.11 -6.60
N LEU A 65 9.02 9.21 -5.91
CA LEU A 65 10.06 10.21 -6.17
C LEU A 65 10.83 9.92 -7.47
N SER A 66 10.77 8.68 -7.98
CA SER A 66 11.39 8.31 -9.27
C SER A 66 10.46 8.50 -10.48
N LEU A 67 9.23 8.94 -10.26
CA LEU A 67 8.24 9.12 -11.33
C LEU A 67 8.12 10.58 -11.74
N ALA A 68 8.33 10.86 -13.04
CA ALA A 68 8.19 12.20 -13.58
C ALA A 68 6.75 12.71 -13.40
N ASN A 69 6.61 13.96 -12.97
CA ASN A 69 5.35 14.65 -12.76
C ASN A 69 4.41 14.01 -11.70
N TYR A 70 4.94 13.12 -10.86
CA TYR A 70 4.19 12.54 -9.76
C TYR A 70 4.01 13.57 -8.64
N CYS A 71 2.78 13.83 -8.27
CA CYS A 71 2.46 14.62 -7.10
C CYS A 71 1.48 13.87 -6.21
N GLN A 72 1.94 13.51 -5.03
CA GLN A 72 1.12 12.89 -3.98
C GLN A 72 0.57 13.96 -3.07
N ILE A 73 -0.73 13.92 -2.85
CA ILE A 73 -1.43 14.85 -1.96
C ILE A 73 -2.28 14.07 -0.96
N LEU A 74 -2.32 14.60 0.25
CA LEU A 74 -3.33 14.23 1.23
C LEU A 74 -4.42 15.30 1.25
N VAL A 75 -5.67 14.88 1.30
CA VAL A 75 -6.81 15.78 1.47
C VAL A 75 -7.60 15.39 2.71
N GLY A 76 -7.85 16.38 3.58
CA GLY A 76 -8.80 16.28 4.68
C GLY A 76 -10.12 16.90 4.25
N LEU A 77 -11.20 16.15 4.34
CA LEU A 77 -12.53 16.57 3.90
C LEU A 77 -13.50 16.59 5.08
N ARG A 78 -14.28 17.65 5.17
CA ARG A 78 -15.42 17.70 6.07
C ARG A 78 -16.71 17.65 5.26
N VAL A 79 -17.60 16.75 5.64
CA VAL A 79 -18.88 16.52 4.97
C VAL A 79 -20.02 16.66 5.95
N ASN A 80 -21.16 17.21 5.50
CA ASN A 80 -22.37 17.36 6.30
C ASN A 80 -23.45 16.41 5.78
N GLY A 81 -23.71 15.34 6.54
CA GLY A 81 -24.84 14.44 6.33
C GLY A 81 -24.68 13.37 5.22
N HIS A 82 -23.73 13.50 4.31
CA HIS A 82 -23.59 12.67 3.10
C HIS A 82 -22.28 11.88 3.05
N ARG A 83 -21.85 11.34 4.20
CA ARG A 83 -20.53 10.68 4.29
C ARG A 83 -20.41 9.46 3.36
N ASP A 84 -21.43 8.62 3.32
CA ASP A 84 -21.37 7.36 2.56
C ASP A 84 -21.36 7.62 1.06
N GLU A 85 -22.15 8.61 0.60
CA GLU A 85 -22.16 9.04 -0.80
C GLU A 85 -20.82 9.69 -1.19
N ALA A 86 -20.22 10.52 -0.30
CA ALA A 86 -18.91 11.10 -0.52
C ALA A 86 -17.82 10.02 -0.58
N LEU A 87 -17.87 9.00 0.28
CA LEU A 87 -16.95 7.86 0.25
C LEU A 87 -17.10 7.04 -1.04
N ALA A 88 -18.33 6.80 -1.50
CA ALA A 88 -18.59 6.11 -2.76
C ALA A 88 -18.04 6.90 -3.96
N ALA A 89 -18.27 8.22 -3.98
CA ALA A 89 -17.74 9.10 -5.02
C ALA A 89 -16.20 9.12 -5.02
N LEU A 90 -15.56 9.27 -3.86
CA LEU A 90 -14.09 9.23 -3.76
C LEU A 90 -13.50 7.92 -4.27
N LYS A 91 -14.10 6.78 -3.92
CA LYS A 91 -13.65 5.45 -4.40
C LYS A 91 -13.72 5.29 -5.91
N SER A 92 -14.58 6.04 -6.59
CA SER A 92 -14.71 5.99 -8.05
C SER A 92 -13.66 6.84 -8.78
N LEU A 93 -12.95 7.73 -8.08
CA LEU A 93 -11.94 8.60 -8.68
C LEU A 93 -10.63 7.84 -8.88
N PRO A 94 -10.11 7.72 -10.11
CA PRO A 94 -8.92 6.92 -10.40
C PRO A 94 -7.63 7.47 -9.76
N GLN A 95 -7.61 8.76 -9.41
CA GLN A 95 -6.48 9.40 -8.73
C GLN A 95 -6.40 9.03 -7.25
N VAL A 96 -7.51 8.61 -6.64
CA VAL A 96 -7.59 8.32 -5.20
C VAL A 96 -7.02 6.94 -4.94
N THR A 97 -5.96 6.88 -4.13
CA THR A 97 -5.25 5.64 -3.80
C THR A 97 -5.57 5.11 -2.41
N TYR A 98 -6.03 5.99 -1.53
CA TYR A 98 -6.36 5.64 -0.15
C TYR A 98 -7.50 6.52 0.38
N VAL A 99 -8.42 5.94 1.14
CA VAL A 99 -9.51 6.66 1.80
C VAL A 99 -9.76 6.05 3.17
N VAL A 100 -9.87 6.89 4.19
CA VAL A 100 -10.21 6.49 5.56
C VAL A 100 -11.20 7.47 6.19
N CYS A 101 -12.13 6.93 6.97
CA CYS A 101 -12.94 7.75 7.88
C CYS A 101 -12.07 8.21 9.04
N ALA A 102 -12.11 9.50 9.34
CA ALA A 102 -11.34 10.12 10.39
C ALA A 102 -12.24 10.69 11.49
N LEU A 103 -11.63 10.95 12.65
CA LEU A 103 -12.25 11.66 13.75
C LEU A 103 -11.39 12.92 14.04
N GLY A 104 -12.03 14.05 14.21
CA GLY A 104 -11.35 15.34 14.49
C GLY A 104 -11.71 16.41 13.46
N ASP A 105 -10.71 17.12 12.95
CA ASP A 105 -10.91 18.25 12.03
C ASP A 105 -11.36 17.84 10.62
N ALA A 106 -11.22 16.58 10.27
CA ALA A 106 -11.73 16.01 9.03
C ALA A 106 -12.59 14.78 9.33
N ASP A 107 -13.62 14.55 8.52
CA ASP A 107 -14.47 13.35 8.57
C ASP A 107 -13.92 12.24 7.67
N ILE A 108 -13.21 12.63 6.60
CA ILE A 108 -12.57 11.73 5.64
C ILE A 108 -11.16 12.25 5.37
N ILE A 109 -10.20 11.35 5.35
CA ILE A 109 -8.86 11.61 4.82
C ILE A 109 -8.68 10.74 3.59
N ALA A 110 -8.24 11.33 2.49
CA ALA A 110 -7.93 10.62 1.27
C ALA A 110 -6.53 10.98 0.78
N GLU A 111 -5.87 9.99 0.18
CA GLU A 111 -4.64 10.18 -0.57
C GLU A 111 -4.94 10.12 -2.05
N ALA A 112 -4.36 11.02 -2.81
CA ALA A 112 -4.50 11.02 -4.25
C ALA A 112 -3.16 11.28 -4.94
N VAL A 113 -3.04 10.74 -6.15
CA VAL A 113 -1.88 10.90 -7.02
C VAL A 113 -2.31 11.59 -8.29
N VAL A 114 -1.63 12.67 -8.61
CA VAL A 114 -1.85 13.43 -9.84
C VAL A 114 -0.53 13.59 -10.61
N TYR A 115 -0.63 13.63 -11.92
CA TYR A 115 0.54 13.56 -12.80
C TYR A 115 0.78 14.87 -13.58
N SER A 116 -0.02 15.91 -13.35
CA SER A 116 0.17 17.22 -13.97
C SER A 116 -0.49 18.33 -13.14
N ALA A 117 -0.11 19.57 -13.41
CA ALA A 117 -0.74 20.74 -12.79
C ALA A 117 -2.22 20.87 -13.17
N GLU A 118 -2.56 20.55 -14.41
CA GLU A 118 -3.96 20.56 -14.90
C GLU A 118 -4.78 19.45 -14.24
N GLY A 119 -4.17 18.27 -14.02
CA GLY A 119 -4.76 17.16 -13.27
C GLY A 119 -5.04 17.55 -11.83
N MET A 120 -4.10 18.23 -11.18
CA MET A 120 -4.25 18.77 -9.83
C MET A 120 -5.41 19.80 -9.77
N ASP A 121 -5.41 20.74 -10.69
CA ASP A 121 -6.46 21.78 -10.75
C ASP A 121 -7.84 21.16 -10.94
N ARG A 122 -8.00 20.22 -11.87
CA ARG A 122 -9.23 19.47 -12.12
C ARG A 122 -9.67 18.71 -10.87
N PHE A 123 -8.78 17.96 -10.25
CA PHE A 123 -9.07 17.16 -9.06
C PHE A 123 -9.57 18.05 -7.91
N LEU A 124 -8.84 19.13 -7.60
CA LEU A 124 -9.17 20.00 -6.48
C LEU A 124 -10.40 20.87 -6.73
N LYS A 125 -10.55 21.43 -7.95
CA LYS A 125 -11.60 22.42 -8.26
C LYS A 125 -12.91 21.81 -8.75
N HIS A 126 -12.85 20.64 -9.38
CA HIS A 126 -14.02 20.01 -9.97
C HIS A 126 -14.39 18.72 -9.24
N GLU A 127 -13.50 17.74 -9.18
CA GLU A 127 -13.83 16.42 -8.70
C GLU A 127 -14.11 16.42 -7.18
N LEU A 128 -13.22 16.99 -6.37
CA LEU A 128 -13.47 17.07 -4.93
C LEU A 128 -14.63 18.00 -4.57
N ARG A 129 -14.79 19.11 -5.27
CA ARG A 129 -15.89 20.05 -4.98
C ARG A 129 -17.27 19.54 -5.36
N SER A 130 -17.36 18.53 -6.22
CA SER A 130 -18.62 17.87 -6.55
C SER A 130 -19.04 16.81 -5.53
N LEU A 131 -18.24 16.54 -4.50
CA LEU A 131 -18.58 15.56 -3.49
C LEU A 131 -19.83 15.96 -2.71
N PRO A 132 -20.76 15.01 -2.49
CA PRO A 132 -21.97 15.28 -1.70
C PRO A 132 -21.65 15.76 -0.29
N GLY A 133 -22.33 16.82 0.13
CA GLY A 133 -22.23 17.35 1.48
C GLY A 133 -20.88 17.98 1.86
N LEU A 134 -19.98 18.17 0.91
CA LEU A 134 -18.66 18.76 1.17
C LEU A 134 -18.79 20.20 1.70
N THR A 135 -18.16 20.46 2.85
CA THR A 135 -18.17 21.79 3.49
C THR A 135 -16.77 22.39 3.59
N ARG A 136 -15.72 21.55 3.66
CA ARG A 136 -14.34 22.01 3.78
C ARG A 136 -13.38 21.02 3.15
N ILE A 137 -12.36 21.56 2.49
CA ILE A 137 -11.20 20.82 1.97
C ILE A 137 -9.93 21.38 2.61
N GLN A 138 -9.08 20.51 3.11
CA GLN A 138 -7.69 20.81 3.47
C GLN A 138 -6.80 20.00 2.56
N VAL A 139 -5.78 20.63 1.94
CA VAL A 139 -4.86 19.98 1.02
C VAL A 139 -3.47 20.03 1.60
N PHE A 140 -2.80 18.87 1.66
CA PHE A 140 -1.42 18.74 2.07
C PHE A 140 -0.63 18.16 0.89
N SER A 141 0.30 18.94 0.36
CA SER A 141 1.23 18.44 -0.66
C SER A 141 2.40 17.73 0.03
N CYS A 142 2.72 16.52 -0.39
CA CYS A 142 3.85 15.76 0.12
C CYS A 142 5.15 16.31 -0.47
N GLY A 143 5.91 17.07 0.32
CA GLY A 143 7.17 17.66 -0.13
C GLY A 143 8.37 16.75 0.04
N ARG A 144 8.40 15.94 1.11
CA ARG A 144 9.51 15.03 1.43
C ARG A 144 8.99 13.80 2.17
N LEU A 145 9.33 12.63 1.67
CA LEU A 145 9.12 11.38 2.38
C LEU A 145 10.26 11.16 3.38
N VAL A 146 9.95 11.12 4.66
CA VAL A 146 10.95 10.96 5.74
C VAL A 146 11.05 9.51 6.18
N LEU A 147 9.93 8.82 6.22
CA LEU A 147 9.84 7.41 6.61
C LEU A 147 8.69 6.76 5.87
N ASP A 148 8.95 5.58 5.31
CA ASP A 148 7.96 4.69 4.74
C ASP A 148 8.13 3.31 5.37
N ASP A 149 7.30 3.01 6.38
CA ASP A 149 7.34 1.75 7.15
C ASP A 149 5.98 1.06 7.07
N HIS A 150 5.62 0.62 5.86
CA HIS A 150 4.38 -0.11 5.64
C HIS A 150 4.41 -1.49 6.30
N ASN A 151 3.78 -1.60 7.47
CA ASN A 151 3.56 -2.85 8.23
C ASN A 151 4.80 -3.57 8.79
N VAL A 152 6.03 -3.09 8.54
CA VAL A 152 7.25 -3.73 9.08
C VAL A 152 7.27 -3.68 10.60
N SER A 153 6.95 -2.53 11.18
CA SER A 153 6.91 -2.37 12.64
C SER A 153 5.81 -3.20 13.29
N VAL A 154 4.68 -3.39 12.63
CA VAL A 154 3.56 -4.23 13.13
C VAL A 154 4.00 -5.68 13.21
N VAL A 155 4.57 -6.24 12.13
CA VAL A 155 5.05 -7.62 12.09
C VAL A 155 6.14 -7.86 13.14
N ASN A 156 7.10 -6.93 13.25
CA ASN A 156 8.17 -7.05 14.24
C ASN A 156 7.66 -7.00 15.70
N ARG A 157 6.65 -6.16 15.99
CA ARG A 157 6.02 -6.12 17.32
C ARG A 157 5.29 -7.42 17.64
N LEU A 158 4.56 -7.97 16.68
CA LEU A 158 3.85 -9.24 16.86
C LEU A 158 4.83 -10.41 17.05
N LEU A 159 5.96 -10.44 16.35
CA LEU A 159 7.03 -11.42 16.55
C LEU A 159 7.68 -11.26 17.92
N ALA A 160 8.03 -10.02 18.31
CA ALA A 160 8.63 -9.75 19.62
C ALA A 160 7.70 -10.16 20.78
N ALA A 161 6.39 -9.99 20.65
CA ALA A 161 5.41 -10.46 21.62
C ALA A 161 5.38 -12.01 21.77
N GLN A 162 5.88 -12.73 20.77
CA GLN A 162 6.01 -14.20 20.78
C GLN A 162 7.46 -14.66 21.04
N GLY A 163 8.36 -13.75 21.45
CA GLY A 163 9.78 -14.06 21.71
C GLY A 163 10.62 -14.25 20.45
N GLU A 164 10.16 -13.76 19.32
CA GLU A 164 10.77 -13.94 18.00
C GLU A 164 11.20 -12.63 17.35
N HIS A 165 12.04 -12.71 16.30
CA HIS A 165 12.53 -11.56 15.55
C HIS A 165 12.15 -11.62 14.07
N GLY A 166 11.86 -10.46 13.48
CA GLY A 166 11.63 -10.32 12.05
C GLY A 166 12.93 -10.18 11.25
N PHE A 167 12.83 -10.37 9.94
CA PHE A 167 13.97 -10.27 9.01
C PHE A 167 14.17 -8.86 8.45
N MET A 168 13.17 -7.98 8.58
CA MET A 168 13.28 -6.60 8.14
C MET A 168 13.54 -5.66 9.31
N THR A 169 14.44 -4.71 9.09
CA THR A 169 14.61 -3.56 9.95
C THR A 169 13.82 -2.37 9.40
N LYS A 170 13.46 -1.45 10.28
CA LYS A 170 12.84 -0.19 9.89
C LYS A 170 13.75 0.54 8.89
N ARG A 171 13.22 0.85 7.71
CA ARG A 171 13.93 1.62 6.70
C ARG A 171 13.61 3.10 6.88
N GLU A 172 14.62 3.93 7.02
CA GLU A 172 14.49 5.35 6.72
C GLU A 172 14.39 5.48 5.21
N ALA A 173 13.38 6.21 4.73
CA ALA A 173 13.32 6.54 3.32
C ALA A 173 14.56 7.38 2.99
N SER A 174 15.51 6.80 2.28
CA SER A 174 16.66 7.55 1.78
C SER A 174 16.15 8.49 0.68
N VAL A 175 15.90 9.72 1.05
CA VAL A 175 15.60 10.78 0.08
C VAL A 175 16.93 11.31 -0.42
N GLY A 176 17.56 10.56 -1.33
CA GLY A 176 18.67 11.08 -2.13
C GLY A 176 18.13 12.17 -3.04
N THR A 177 18.81 13.31 -3.12
CA THR A 177 18.49 14.39 -4.06
C THR A 177 18.71 13.98 -5.53
N ASP A 178 19.38 12.85 -5.77
CA ASP A 178 19.74 12.34 -7.09
C ASP A 178 18.98 11.05 -7.47
N ILE A 179 17.69 10.98 -7.15
CA ILE A 179 16.87 9.86 -7.64
C ILE A 179 16.60 10.09 -9.13
N PRO A 180 17.03 9.17 -10.03
CA PRO A 180 16.75 9.32 -11.44
C PRO A 180 15.24 9.34 -11.68
N VAL A 181 14.77 10.39 -12.32
CA VAL A 181 13.36 10.55 -12.68
C VAL A 181 13.10 9.85 -14.00
N HIS A 182 12.21 8.87 -13.97
CA HIS A 182 11.82 8.07 -15.12
C HIS A 182 10.45 8.51 -15.65
N ARG A 183 10.33 8.61 -16.97
CA ARG A 183 9.01 8.68 -17.61
C ARG A 183 8.41 7.29 -17.66
N LEU A 184 7.15 7.17 -17.28
CA LEU A 184 6.41 5.93 -17.42
C LEU A 184 6.10 5.68 -18.90
N ASP A 185 6.64 4.60 -19.45
CA ASP A 185 6.20 4.11 -20.76
C ASP A 185 5.02 3.14 -20.64
N ALA A 186 4.40 2.83 -21.77
CA ALA A 186 3.23 1.95 -21.81
C ALA A 186 3.56 0.53 -21.31
N ARG A 187 4.78 0.04 -21.52
CA ARG A 187 5.22 -1.29 -21.08
C ARG A 187 5.33 -1.33 -19.55
N PHE A 188 5.93 -0.29 -18.96
CA PHE A 188 6.01 -0.18 -17.50
C PHE A 188 4.60 -0.21 -16.88
N VAL A 189 3.68 0.63 -17.40
CA VAL A 189 2.30 0.72 -16.89
C VAL A 189 1.59 -0.62 -17.03
N HIS A 190 1.73 -1.29 -18.17
CA HIS A 190 1.13 -2.62 -18.39
C HIS A 190 1.68 -3.64 -17.39
N THR A 191 2.99 -3.79 -17.29
CA THR A 191 3.65 -4.72 -16.36
C THR A 191 3.28 -4.44 -14.92
N PHE A 192 3.28 -3.16 -14.52
CA PHE A 192 2.89 -2.75 -13.17
C PHE A 192 1.45 -3.13 -12.85
N ASN A 193 0.51 -2.90 -13.79
CA ASN A 193 -0.89 -3.27 -13.62
C ASN A 193 -1.12 -4.78 -13.55
N GLN A 194 -0.34 -5.58 -14.29
CA GLN A 194 -0.40 -7.05 -14.15
C GLN A 194 0.11 -7.49 -12.77
N LEU A 195 1.22 -6.93 -12.31
CA LEU A 195 1.77 -7.22 -10.99
C LEU A 195 0.86 -6.75 -9.83
N GLN A 196 0.02 -5.73 -10.05
CA GLN A 196 -0.99 -5.33 -9.06
C GLN A 196 -2.06 -6.41 -8.85
N LYS A 197 -2.34 -7.22 -9.89
CA LYS A 197 -3.29 -8.34 -9.79
C LYS A 197 -2.65 -9.56 -9.16
N ASP A 198 -1.41 -9.86 -9.54
CA ASP A 198 -0.59 -10.94 -8.98
C ASP A 198 0.88 -10.51 -8.92
N GLY A 199 1.35 -10.09 -7.75
CA GLY A 199 2.73 -9.67 -7.51
C GLY A 199 3.76 -10.78 -7.71
N ARG A 200 3.33 -12.04 -7.89
CA ARG A 200 4.17 -13.20 -8.19
C ARG A 200 3.95 -13.77 -9.58
N ALA A 201 3.24 -13.07 -10.46
CA ALA A 201 3.08 -13.48 -11.85
C ALA A 201 4.42 -13.87 -12.48
N SER A 202 4.44 -14.92 -13.31
CA SER A 202 5.66 -15.36 -13.98
C SER A 202 6.15 -14.31 -14.99
N TYR A 203 7.45 -14.32 -15.29
CA TYR A 203 8.00 -13.42 -16.32
C TYR A 203 7.40 -13.69 -17.70
N ALA A 204 7.00 -14.95 -18.00
CA ALA A 204 6.30 -15.27 -19.22
C ALA A 204 4.93 -14.59 -19.30
N ALA A 205 4.15 -14.64 -18.20
CA ALA A 205 2.85 -13.98 -18.13
C ALA A 205 2.92 -12.45 -18.18
N LEU A 206 4.08 -11.86 -17.81
CA LEU A 206 4.30 -10.40 -17.88
C LEU A 206 4.77 -9.94 -19.27
N GLY A 207 5.22 -10.86 -20.13
CA GLY A 207 5.71 -10.59 -21.48
C GLY A 207 4.65 -10.72 -22.58
N GLU A 208 3.46 -11.22 -22.24
CA GLU A 208 2.28 -11.30 -23.11
C GLU A 208 1.48 -9.99 -23.06
#